data_38d7c6a7c40844ffa8dd613d12e1010e
#
_entry.id   38d7c6a7c40844ffa8dd613d12e1010e
#
_cell.length_a   1.000
_cell.length_b   1.000
_cell.length_c   1.000
_cell.angle_alpha   90.00
_cell.angle_beta   90.00
_cell.angle_gamma   90.00
#
_symmetry.space_group_name_H-M   'P 1'
#
loop_
_entity.id
_entity.type
_entity.pdbx_description
1 polymer ?
#
loop_
_entity_poly.entity_id
_entity_poly.type
_entity_poly.pdbx_seq_one_letter_code
_entity_poly.pdbx_strand_id
1 'polypeptide(L)'
;MDSGLGGLSVLREAIKLMPKEDFIYYGDSLHAPYGVKPQAEIRDLTFAVVEKLLDMGIKGLAVACNTATSAAVRLLRNTYPELPIVGIEPAVKPAVTESHGGRILVMATPMTLKQEKFQNLLAKYREQADIVPVQCDGLMEFVEHGDLDGQELDDYFAEKLSPVLTDDTESIVLGCTHYPFLKKELRHFLGDRDIHLIDGSLGTSRELMRRLKVQGLLRTDCLLYTSPSPRDRTRSR
;
A
#
# COMPACT_ATOMS: atom_id res chain seq x y z
N MET A 1 -4.97 1.40 8.20
CA MET A 1 -3.80 0.99 9.01
C MET A 1 -2.67 0.48 8.13
N ASP A 2 -1.44 0.61 8.57
CA ASP A 2 -0.21 0.11 7.95
C ASP A 2 0.78 -0.32 9.03
N SER A 3 1.86 -1.03 8.65
CA SER A 3 2.95 -1.38 9.58
C SER A 3 3.87 -0.21 9.93
N GLY A 4 3.87 0.87 9.16
CA GLY A 4 4.74 2.03 9.35
C GLY A 4 4.21 3.27 8.64
N LEU A 5 5.06 4.02 7.96
CA LEU A 5 4.71 5.24 7.21
C LEU A 5 4.12 4.95 5.82
N GLY A 6 4.39 3.78 5.26
CA GLY A 6 4.04 3.44 3.88
C GLY A 6 2.58 3.67 3.51
N GLY A 7 1.66 3.38 4.42
CA GLY A 7 0.21 3.55 4.21
C GLY A 7 -0.25 4.99 3.98
N LEU A 8 0.59 6.00 4.22
CA LEU A 8 0.31 7.38 3.84
C LEU A 8 0.17 7.53 2.32
N SER A 9 0.80 6.66 1.52
CA SER A 9 0.61 6.60 0.07
C SER A 9 -0.86 6.31 -0.29
N VAL A 10 -1.48 5.35 0.42
CA VAL A 10 -2.91 5.00 0.24
C VAL A 10 -3.82 6.09 0.81
N LEU A 11 -3.50 6.62 1.99
CA LEU A 11 -4.28 7.69 2.62
C LEU A 11 -4.36 8.92 1.71
N ARG A 12 -3.26 9.31 1.08
CA ARG A 12 -3.23 10.44 0.14
C ARG A 12 -4.24 10.28 -1.00
N GLU A 13 -4.32 9.08 -1.57
CA GLU A 13 -5.28 8.81 -2.66
C GLU A 13 -6.72 8.69 -2.12
N ALA A 14 -6.91 8.15 -0.91
CA ALA A 14 -8.23 8.07 -0.28
C ALA A 14 -8.82 9.45 0.01
N ILE A 15 -8.03 10.39 0.53
CA ILE A 15 -8.46 11.78 0.79
C ILE A 15 -8.89 12.48 -0.51
N LYS A 16 -8.15 12.29 -1.61
CA LYS A 16 -8.52 12.86 -2.92
C LYS A 16 -9.85 12.33 -3.44
N LEU A 17 -10.11 11.02 -3.27
CA LEU A 17 -11.32 10.37 -3.75
C LEU A 17 -12.53 10.61 -2.86
N MET A 18 -12.32 10.77 -1.56
CA MET A 18 -13.37 10.87 -0.55
C MET A 18 -13.13 12.11 0.35
N PRO A 19 -13.10 13.33 -0.19
CA PRO A 19 -12.69 14.53 0.56
C PRO A 19 -13.68 14.94 1.66
N LYS A 20 -14.84 14.29 1.73
CA LYS A 20 -15.88 14.53 2.75
C LYS A 20 -15.79 13.56 3.93
N GLU A 21 -14.92 12.55 3.84
CA GLU A 21 -14.72 11.58 4.90
C GLU A 21 -13.70 12.07 5.93
N ASP A 22 -13.88 11.64 7.17
CA ASP A 22 -12.86 11.75 8.21
C ASP A 22 -11.96 10.51 8.17
N PHE A 23 -10.66 10.71 8.31
CA PHE A 23 -9.68 9.63 8.23
C PHE A 23 -8.90 9.50 9.53
N ILE A 24 -8.73 8.26 9.99
CA ILE A 24 -7.81 7.89 11.05
C ILE A 24 -6.67 7.08 10.42
N TYR A 25 -5.44 7.53 10.56
CA TYR A 25 -4.26 6.78 10.18
C TYR A 25 -3.62 6.14 11.41
N TYR A 26 -3.34 4.84 11.31
CA TYR A 26 -2.58 4.10 12.32
C TYR A 26 -1.42 3.38 11.63
N GLY A 27 -0.20 3.83 11.90
CA GLY A 27 1.06 3.17 11.52
C GLY A 27 1.64 2.48 12.75
N ASP A 28 1.82 1.15 12.68
CA ASP A 28 2.36 0.35 13.79
C ASP A 28 3.91 0.34 13.76
N SER A 29 4.50 1.54 13.77
CA SER A 29 5.96 1.72 13.67
C SER A 29 6.74 1.05 14.80
N LEU A 30 6.10 0.86 15.97
CA LEU A 30 6.72 0.18 17.10
C LEU A 30 7.08 -1.29 16.77
N HIS A 31 6.26 -1.95 15.95
CA HIS A 31 6.45 -3.36 15.57
C HIS A 31 6.91 -3.53 14.13
N ALA A 32 7.22 -2.44 13.44
CA ALA A 32 7.83 -2.51 12.10
C ALA A 32 9.24 -3.14 12.17
N PRO A 33 9.71 -3.79 11.10
CA PRO A 33 9.02 -4.11 9.85
C PRO A 33 8.18 -5.41 9.93
N TYR A 34 6.99 -5.42 9.33
CA TYR A 34 6.16 -6.64 9.25
C TYR A 34 6.72 -7.66 8.25
N GLY A 35 7.47 -7.21 7.25
CA GLY A 35 7.95 -8.02 6.14
C GLY A 35 8.92 -9.15 6.51
N VAL A 36 9.45 -9.18 7.72
CA VAL A 36 10.39 -10.20 8.23
C VAL A 36 9.82 -11.05 9.36
N LYS A 37 8.60 -10.74 9.83
CA LYS A 37 7.95 -11.41 10.96
C LYS A 37 7.18 -12.67 10.53
N PRO A 38 7.00 -13.65 11.45
CA PRO A 38 6.14 -14.80 11.23
C PRO A 38 4.69 -14.37 10.95
N GLN A 39 3.99 -15.10 10.07
CA GLN A 39 2.62 -14.77 9.68
C GLN A 39 1.64 -14.70 10.87
N ALA A 40 1.82 -15.57 11.87
CA ALA A 40 0.98 -15.56 13.06
C ALA A 40 1.13 -14.25 13.85
N GLU A 41 2.37 -13.79 14.05
CA GLU A 41 2.65 -12.52 14.74
C GLU A 41 2.06 -11.32 13.98
N ILE A 42 2.24 -11.28 12.65
CA ILE A 42 1.66 -10.22 11.81
C ILE A 42 0.14 -10.17 11.93
N ARG A 43 -0.50 -11.34 11.96
CA ARG A 43 -1.94 -11.44 12.14
C ARG A 43 -2.37 -10.85 13.48
N ASP A 44 -1.71 -11.27 14.57
CA ASP A 44 -2.09 -10.86 15.92
C ASP A 44 -1.88 -9.34 16.11
N LEU A 45 -0.77 -8.79 15.63
CA LEU A 45 -0.51 -7.35 15.60
C LEU A 45 -1.57 -6.59 14.77
N THR A 46 -1.94 -7.14 13.61
CA THR A 46 -2.96 -6.51 12.75
C THR A 46 -4.33 -6.49 13.44
N PHE A 47 -4.74 -7.58 14.11
CA PHE A 47 -5.98 -7.63 14.87
C PHE A 47 -5.98 -6.61 16.01
N ALA A 48 -4.90 -6.53 16.79
CA ALA A 48 -4.79 -5.57 17.88
C ALA A 48 -4.93 -4.11 17.41
N VAL A 49 -4.36 -3.77 16.24
CA VAL A 49 -4.55 -2.43 15.64
C VAL A 49 -6.00 -2.22 15.19
N VAL A 50 -6.61 -3.23 14.59
CA VAL A 50 -8.00 -3.14 14.09
C VAL A 50 -8.98 -2.95 15.25
N GLU A 51 -8.80 -3.66 16.38
CA GLU A 51 -9.61 -3.49 17.58
C GLU A 51 -9.55 -2.06 18.12
N LYS A 52 -8.34 -1.47 18.21
CA LYS A 52 -8.19 -0.06 18.60
C LYS A 52 -8.92 0.90 17.65
N LEU A 53 -8.90 0.63 16.35
CA LEU A 53 -9.60 1.45 15.37
C LEU A 53 -11.12 1.28 15.47
N LEU A 54 -11.61 0.09 15.79
CA LEU A 54 -13.03 -0.17 16.04
C LEU A 54 -13.52 0.59 17.27
N ASP A 55 -12.74 0.64 18.35
CA ASP A 55 -13.05 1.44 19.55
C ASP A 55 -13.13 2.94 19.24
N MET A 56 -12.44 3.41 18.18
CA MET A 56 -12.54 4.78 17.66
C MET A 56 -13.76 5.01 16.76
N GLY A 57 -14.60 3.99 16.53
CA GLY A 57 -15.84 4.11 15.78
C GLY A 57 -15.67 4.19 14.26
N ILE A 58 -14.67 3.51 13.69
CA ILE A 58 -14.51 3.46 12.23
C ILE A 58 -15.68 2.76 11.56
N LYS A 59 -16.09 3.24 10.38
CA LYS A 59 -17.12 2.65 9.53
C LYS A 59 -16.58 1.91 8.30
N GLY A 60 -15.28 1.90 8.13
CA GLY A 60 -14.58 1.19 7.05
C GLY A 60 -13.08 1.16 7.29
N LEU A 61 -12.43 0.14 6.76
CA LEU A 61 -11.01 -0.12 7.02
C LEU A 61 -10.25 -0.39 5.71
N ALA A 62 -9.16 0.36 5.50
CA ALA A 62 -8.12 -0.01 4.55
C ALA A 62 -6.92 -0.59 5.31
N VAL A 63 -6.57 -1.85 5.03
CA VAL A 63 -5.30 -2.46 5.43
C VAL A 63 -4.31 -2.17 4.31
N ALA A 64 -3.51 -1.13 4.51
CA ALA A 64 -2.62 -0.59 3.48
C ALA A 64 -1.31 -1.38 3.35
N CYS A 65 -0.90 -2.15 4.36
CA CYS A 65 0.27 -3.02 4.30
C CYS A 65 -0.03 -4.30 3.49
N ASN A 66 0.77 -4.60 2.45
CA ASN A 66 0.64 -5.83 1.64
C ASN A 66 0.85 -7.08 2.51
N THR A 67 1.84 -7.05 3.40
CA THR A 67 2.16 -8.14 4.31
C THR A 67 1.00 -8.40 5.29
N ALA A 68 0.46 -7.37 5.95
CA ALA A 68 -0.70 -7.49 6.83
C ALA A 68 -1.97 -7.93 6.08
N THR A 69 -2.17 -7.44 4.85
CA THR A 69 -3.29 -7.86 4.00
C THR A 69 -3.30 -9.36 3.78
N SER A 70 -2.17 -9.92 3.40
CA SER A 70 -2.08 -11.36 3.13
C SER A 70 -2.23 -12.20 4.39
N ALA A 71 -1.71 -11.72 5.53
CA ALA A 71 -1.75 -12.46 6.80
C ALA A 71 -3.14 -12.43 7.48
N ALA A 72 -3.87 -11.31 7.38
CA ALA A 72 -5.01 -11.06 8.26
C ALA A 72 -6.34 -10.73 7.57
N VAL A 73 -6.37 -10.11 6.38
CA VAL A 73 -7.60 -9.53 5.82
C VAL A 73 -8.73 -10.54 5.62
N ARG A 74 -8.41 -11.79 5.22
CA ARG A 74 -9.45 -12.84 5.09
C ARG A 74 -10.11 -13.14 6.44
N LEU A 75 -9.32 -13.25 7.50
CA LEU A 75 -9.82 -13.51 8.85
C LEU A 75 -10.58 -12.30 9.39
N LEU A 76 -10.07 -11.09 9.20
CA LEU A 76 -10.76 -9.86 9.60
C LEU A 76 -12.15 -9.73 8.97
N ARG A 77 -12.29 -10.06 7.68
CA ARG A 77 -13.59 -10.06 7.00
C ARG A 77 -14.55 -11.09 7.56
N ASN A 78 -14.06 -12.24 8.01
CA ASN A 78 -14.88 -13.26 8.64
C ASN A 78 -15.30 -12.85 10.06
N THR A 79 -14.41 -12.18 10.80
CA THR A 79 -14.66 -11.72 12.17
C THR A 79 -15.58 -10.50 12.22
N TYR A 80 -15.42 -9.60 11.24
CA TYR A 80 -16.20 -8.34 11.16
C TYR A 80 -16.92 -8.22 9.81
N PRO A 81 -17.95 -9.06 9.55
CA PRO A 81 -18.59 -9.15 8.23
C PRO A 81 -19.30 -7.86 7.81
N GLU A 82 -19.78 -7.07 8.77
CA GLU A 82 -20.48 -5.81 8.50
C GLU A 82 -19.53 -4.64 8.22
N LEU A 83 -18.25 -4.77 8.57
CA LEU A 83 -17.26 -3.72 8.33
C LEU A 83 -16.71 -3.82 6.89
N PRO A 84 -16.80 -2.77 6.06
CA PRO A 84 -16.11 -2.73 4.76
C PRO A 84 -14.59 -2.78 4.94
N ILE A 85 -13.99 -3.94 4.75
CA ILE A 85 -12.53 -4.13 4.89
C ILE A 85 -11.90 -4.34 3.52
N VAL A 86 -11.00 -3.44 3.12
CA VAL A 86 -10.17 -3.55 1.91
C VAL A 86 -8.72 -3.75 2.30
N GLY A 87 -8.09 -4.75 1.70
CA GLY A 87 -6.64 -4.93 1.81
C GLY A 87 -5.98 -4.57 0.48
N ILE A 88 -4.82 -3.94 0.55
CA ILE A 88 -4.01 -3.65 -0.62
C ILE A 88 -3.44 -4.95 -1.20
N GLU A 89 -3.28 -5.00 -2.51
CA GLU A 89 -2.57 -6.05 -3.24
C GLU A 89 -1.58 -5.41 -4.21
N PRO A 90 -0.46 -6.07 -4.52
CA PRO A 90 0.41 -5.61 -5.59
C PRO A 90 -0.38 -5.42 -6.88
N ALA A 91 -0.15 -4.29 -7.57
CA ALA A 91 -0.94 -3.86 -8.71
C ALA A 91 -0.60 -4.64 -10.01
N VAL A 92 -0.47 -5.97 -9.91
CA VAL A 92 -0.14 -6.86 -11.04
C VAL A 92 -1.27 -6.85 -12.09
N LYS A 93 -2.54 -6.89 -11.64
CA LYS A 93 -3.67 -6.88 -12.57
C LYS A 93 -3.68 -5.65 -13.48
N PRO A 94 -3.62 -4.40 -12.98
CA PRO A 94 -3.54 -3.23 -13.87
C PRO A 94 -2.29 -3.26 -14.76
N ALA A 95 -1.11 -3.66 -14.24
CA ALA A 95 0.10 -3.76 -15.04
C ALA A 95 -0.08 -4.71 -16.24
N VAL A 96 -0.66 -5.90 -16.02
CA VAL A 96 -0.94 -6.85 -17.10
C VAL A 96 -2.01 -6.33 -18.07
N THR A 97 -3.03 -5.64 -17.56
CA THR A 97 -4.12 -5.12 -18.42
C THR A 97 -3.62 -4.00 -19.35
N GLU A 98 -2.64 -3.22 -18.89
CA GLU A 98 -2.05 -2.10 -19.65
C GLU A 98 -0.82 -2.53 -20.46
N SER A 99 -0.31 -3.75 -20.26
CA SER A 99 0.86 -4.29 -20.98
C SER A 99 0.54 -4.61 -22.43
N HIS A 100 1.53 -4.39 -23.28
CA HIS A 100 1.53 -4.75 -24.70
C HIS A 100 2.33 -6.04 -24.98
N GLY A 101 2.64 -6.81 -23.95
CA GLY A 101 3.37 -8.07 -24.02
C GLY A 101 4.82 -8.00 -23.50
N GLY A 102 5.26 -6.84 -23.04
CA GLY A 102 6.58 -6.68 -22.45
C GLY A 102 6.69 -7.15 -21.02
N ARG A 103 7.89 -7.06 -20.47
CA ARG A 103 8.22 -7.51 -19.13
C ARG A 103 7.63 -6.59 -18.04
N ILE A 104 7.11 -7.22 -17.00
CA ILE A 104 6.59 -6.55 -15.79
C ILE A 104 7.44 -6.96 -14.60
N LEU A 105 8.17 -6.04 -14.00
CA LEU A 105 8.88 -6.29 -12.74
C LEU A 105 7.94 -6.06 -11.55
N VAL A 106 7.98 -6.91 -10.54
CA VAL A 106 7.18 -6.74 -9.32
C VAL A 106 8.10 -6.68 -8.11
N MET A 107 8.39 -5.47 -7.66
CA MET A 107 9.16 -5.22 -6.44
C MET A 107 8.30 -5.51 -5.22
N ALA A 108 8.75 -6.40 -4.34
CA ALA A 108 8.03 -6.74 -3.13
C ALA A 108 8.95 -7.21 -2.00
N THR A 109 8.44 -7.20 -0.77
CA THR A 109 9.17 -7.73 0.39
C THR A 109 9.28 -9.25 0.32
N PRO A 110 10.31 -9.86 0.96
CA PRO A 110 10.48 -11.32 0.99
C PRO A 110 9.23 -12.06 1.47
N MET A 111 8.56 -11.53 2.50
CA MET A 111 7.34 -12.14 3.02
C MET A 111 6.19 -12.08 2.01
N THR A 112 6.02 -10.96 1.31
CA THR A 112 4.99 -10.84 0.26
C THR A 112 5.21 -11.86 -0.85
N LEU A 113 6.46 -12.04 -1.29
CA LEU A 113 6.79 -12.99 -2.36
C LEU A 113 6.56 -14.45 -1.95
N LYS A 114 6.78 -14.81 -0.68
CA LYS A 114 6.58 -16.18 -0.16
C LYS A 114 5.12 -16.56 0.05
N GLN A 115 4.21 -15.59 0.08
CA GLN A 115 2.81 -15.87 0.42
C GLN A 115 2.07 -16.52 -0.75
N GLU A 116 1.30 -17.56 -0.43
CA GLU A 116 0.46 -18.31 -1.39
C GLU A 116 -0.45 -17.37 -2.20
N LYS A 117 -1.02 -16.37 -1.56
CA LYS A 117 -1.87 -15.38 -2.23
C LYS A 117 -1.14 -14.65 -3.36
N PHE A 118 0.11 -14.26 -3.16
CA PHE A 118 0.93 -13.62 -4.18
C PHE A 118 1.31 -14.60 -5.29
N GLN A 119 1.69 -15.82 -4.92
CA GLN A 119 2.01 -16.88 -5.90
C GLN A 119 0.79 -17.20 -6.79
N ASN A 120 -0.40 -17.28 -6.20
CA ASN A 120 -1.66 -17.48 -6.95
C ASN A 120 -1.97 -16.28 -7.87
N LEU A 121 -1.63 -15.07 -7.45
CA LEU A 121 -1.78 -13.87 -8.27
C LEU A 121 -0.85 -13.95 -9.50
N LEU A 122 0.42 -14.30 -9.31
CA LEU A 122 1.37 -14.48 -10.42
C LEU A 122 0.93 -15.63 -11.36
N ALA A 123 0.58 -16.78 -10.80
CA ALA A 123 0.13 -17.95 -11.59
C ALA A 123 -1.06 -17.61 -12.49
N LYS A 124 -1.97 -16.75 -12.03
CA LYS A 124 -3.14 -16.32 -12.80
C LYS A 124 -2.77 -15.55 -14.07
N TYR A 125 -1.66 -14.83 -14.06
CA TYR A 125 -1.28 -13.92 -15.15
C TYR A 125 -0.04 -14.38 -15.94
N ARG A 126 0.63 -15.49 -15.52
CA ARG A 126 1.86 -15.97 -16.13
C ARG A 126 1.78 -16.28 -17.62
N GLU A 127 0.58 -16.60 -18.12
CA GLU A 127 0.35 -16.87 -19.56
C GLU A 127 0.04 -15.59 -20.36
N GLN A 128 -0.20 -14.49 -19.67
CA GLN A 128 -0.61 -13.22 -20.27
C GLN A 128 0.55 -12.20 -20.34
N ALA A 129 1.56 -12.33 -19.47
CA ALA A 129 2.70 -11.41 -19.39
C ALA A 129 3.94 -12.07 -18.77
N ASP A 130 5.12 -11.59 -19.15
CA ASP A 130 6.39 -11.95 -18.50
C ASP A 130 6.54 -11.17 -17.18
N ILE A 131 6.12 -11.81 -16.07
CA ILE A 131 6.11 -11.21 -14.75
C ILE A 131 7.30 -11.71 -13.95
N VAL A 132 8.22 -10.80 -13.61
CA VAL A 132 9.45 -11.09 -12.87
C VAL A 132 9.37 -10.52 -11.46
N PRO A 133 9.27 -11.36 -10.40
CA PRO A 133 9.34 -10.90 -9.03
C PRO A 133 10.75 -10.41 -8.69
N VAL A 134 10.83 -9.26 -8.02
CA VAL A 134 12.10 -8.69 -7.51
C VAL A 134 12.01 -8.57 -6.00
N GLN A 135 12.85 -9.34 -5.31
CA GLN A 135 12.92 -9.31 -3.85
C GLN A 135 13.69 -8.08 -3.38
N CYS A 136 13.02 -7.22 -2.61
CA CYS A 136 13.56 -5.94 -2.14
C CYS A 136 13.67 -5.95 -0.59
N ASP A 137 14.72 -6.61 -0.09
CA ASP A 137 15.08 -6.57 1.33
C ASP A 137 15.64 -5.18 1.67
N GLY A 138 15.29 -4.65 2.83
CA GLY A 138 15.85 -3.39 3.31
C GLY A 138 15.29 -2.11 2.67
N LEU A 139 14.57 -2.20 1.54
CA LEU A 139 14.12 -1.02 0.79
C LEU A 139 13.09 -0.16 1.55
N MET A 140 12.28 -0.75 2.44
CA MET A 140 11.35 0.03 3.24
C MET A 140 12.05 0.86 4.31
N GLU A 141 13.19 0.42 4.79
CA GLU A 141 13.98 1.08 5.82
C GLU A 141 14.49 2.44 5.34
N PHE A 142 14.88 2.57 4.07
CA PHE A 142 15.20 3.87 3.46
C PHE A 142 14.04 4.87 3.63
N VAL A 143 12.80 4.43 3.40
CA VAL A 143 11.64 5.30 3.54
C VAL A 143 11.35 5.64 5.01
N GLU A 144 11.45 4.68 5.92
CA GLU A 144 11.22 4.89 7.36
C GLU A 144 12.27 5.83 7.98
N HIS A 145 13.51 5.81 7.47
CA HIS A 145 14.58 6.73 7.91
C HIS A 145 14.54 8.08 7.21
N GLY A 146 13.79 8.19 6.10
CA GLY A 146 13.72 9.41 5.29
C GLY A 146 14.83 9.53 4.25
N ASP A 147 15.57 8.46 3.99
CA ASP A 147 16.65 8.37 3.01
C ASP A 147 16.04 8.10 1.61
N LEU A 148 15.45 9.14 1.02
CA LEU A 148 14.65 9.02 -0.20
C LEU A 148 15.45 9.29 -1.50
N ASP A 149 16.72 9.63 -1.38
CA ASP A 149 17.65 9.89 -2.48
C ASP A 149 19.10 9.58 -2.07
N GLY A 150 20.02 9.61 -3.02
CA GLY A 150 21.44 9.45 -2.77
C GLY A 150 22.04 8.14 -3.28
N GLN A 151 23.38 8.07 -3.22
CA GLN A 151 24.16 7.00 -3.84
C GLN A 151 23.81 5.59 -3.34
N GLU A 152 23.52 5.45 -2.04
CA GLU A 152 23.16 4.14 -1.47
C GLU A 152 21.87 3.58 -2.07
N LEU A 153 20.90 4.43 -2.35
CA LEU A 153 19.63 4.05 -2.98
C LEU A 153 19.83 3.74 -4.46
N ASP A 154 20.68 4.51 -5.16
CA ASP A 154 21.05 4.22 -6.54
C ASP A 154 21.78 2.88 -6.67
N ASP A 155 22.74 2.62 -5.78
CA ASP A 155 23.48 1.34 -5.73
C ASP A 155 22.51 0.18 -5.43
N TYR A 156 21.55 0.38 -4.54
CA TYR A 156 20.50 -0.60 -4.25
C TYR A 156 19.65 -0.91 -5.50
N PHE A 157 19.20 0.12 -6.22
CA PHE A 157 18.44 -0.09 -7.46
C PHE A 157 19.29 -0.76 -8.53
N ALA A 158 20.56 -0.40 -8.65
CA ALA A 158 21.48 -1.05 -9.58
C ALA A 158 21.66 -2.53 -9.27
N GLU A 159 21.83 -2.91 -8.00
CA GLU A 159 21.95 -4.30 -7.58
C GLU A 159 20.67 -5.11 -7.88
N LYS A 160 19.50 -4.56 -7.53
CA LYS A 160 18.24 -5.30 -7.61
C LYS A 160 17.61 -5.31 -9.00
N LEU A 161 17.71 -4.21 -9.73
CA LEU A 161 16.97 -4.04 -10.99
C LEU A 161 17.83 -4.29 -12.23
N SER A 162 19.11 -3.91 -12.24
CA SER A 162 19.93 -4.07 -13.46
C SER A 162 20.00 -5.50 -13.98
N PRO A 163 20.04 -6.55 -13.14
CA PRO A 163 20.07 -7.93 -13.63
C PRO A 163 18.79 -8.40 -14.33
N VAL A 164 17.65 -7.71 -14.09
CA VAL A 164 16.32 -8.12 -14.57
C VAL A 164 15.67 -7.12 -15.51
N LEU A 165 16.19 -5.88 -15.57
CA LEU A 165 15.78 -4.87 -16.54
C LEU A 165 16.23 -5.27 -17.95
N THR A 166 15.30 -5.21 -18.89
CA THR A 166 15.51 -5.49 -20.31
C THR A 166 14.90 -4.37 -21.15
N ASP A 167 15.21 -4.30 -22.43
CA ASP A 167 14.71 -3.25 -23.31
C ASP A 167 13.19 -3.36 -23.51
N ASP A 168 12.60 -4.54 -23.31
CA ASP A 168 11.17 -4.81 -23.37
C ASP A 168 10.46 -4.66 -22.00
N THR A 169 11.15 -4.14 -20.96
CA THR A 169 10.50 -3.87 -19.68
C THR A 169 9.52 -2.70 -19.82
N GLU A 170 8.22 -2.97 -19.62
CA GLU A 170 7.15 -1.96 -19.76
C GLU A 170 6.75 -1.34 -18.44
N SER A 171 6.78 -2.11 -17.34
CA SER A 171 6.33 -1.60 -16.06
C SER A 171 7.04 -2.19 -14.86
N ILE A 172 7.08 -1.41 -13.78
CA ILE A 172 7.52 -1.83 -12.46
C ILE A 172 6.37 -1.65 -11.48
N VAL A 173 5.89 -2.74 -10.92
CA VAL A 173 4.88 -2.75 -9.87
C VAL A 173 5.54 -2.55 -8.52
N LEU A 174 5.13 -1.51 -7.80
CA LEU A 174 5.58 -1.18 -6.46
C LEU A 174 4.72 -1.94 -5.44
N GLY A 175 5.12 -3.17 -5.10
CA GLY A 175 4.36 -4.13 -4.30
C GLY A 175 4.47 -3.93 -2.79
N CYS A 176 4.99 -2.79 -2.33
CA CYS A 176 5.01 -2.35 -0.94
C CYS A 176 4.53 -0.92 -0.85
N THR A 177 3.81 -0.56 0.22
CA THR A 177 3.27 0.79 0.44
C THR A 177 4.33 1.88 0.62
N HIS A 178 5.53 1.48 0.98
CA HIS A 178 6.69 2.38 1.11
C HIS A 178 7.29 2.79 -0.25
N TYR A 179 7.30 1.90 -1.23
CA TYR A 179 8.00 2.12 -2.49
C TYR A 179 7.47 3.29 -3.33
N PRO A 180 6.18 3.70 -3.28
CA PRO A 180 5.72 4.91 -3.94
C PRO A 180 6.44 6.21 -3.52
N PHE A 181 7.05 6.25 -2.33
CA PHE A 181 7.86 7.40 -1.88
C PHE A 181 9.18 7.50 -2.63
N LEU A 182 9.67 6.40 -3.18
CA LEU A 182 10.92 6.31 -3.93
C LEU A 182 10.74 6.51 -5.44
N LYS A 183 9.51 6.83 -5.91
CA LYS A 183 9.23 6.98 -7.36
C LYS A 183 10.13 7.99 -8.06
N LYS A 184 10.48 9.09 -7.39
CA LYS A 184 11.34 10.13 -7.96
C LYS A 184 12.73 9.57 -8.25
N GLU A 185 13.33 8.90 -7.26
CA GLU A 185 14.68 8.35 -7.38
C GLU A 185 14.70 7.14 -8.32
N LEU A 186 13.68 6.29 -8.24
CA LEU A 186 13.55 5.19 -9.20
C LEU A 186 13.42 5.69 -10.65
N ARG A 187 12.75 6.83 -10.89
CA ARG A 187 12.75 7.49 -12.20
C ARG A 187 14.12 7.99 -12.60
N HIS A 188 14.88 8.59 -11.67
CA HIS A 188 16.25 9.02 -11.91
C HIS A 188 17.13 7.84 -12.33
N PHE A 189 17.07 6.74 -11.59
CA PHE A 189 17.78 5.50 -11.90
C PHE A 189 17.41 4.92 -13.28
N LEU A 190 16.12 4.94 -13.63
CA LEU A 190 15.64 4.42 -14.92
C LEU A 190 16.02 5.29 -16.12
N GLY A 191 16.33 6.58 -15.89
CA GLY A 191 16.67 7.54 -16.95
C GLY A 191 15.52 7.73 -17.95
N ASP A 192 15.85 7.74 -19.23
CA ASP A 192 14.92 7.99 -20.34
C ASP A 192 14.05 6.77 -20.71
N ARG A 193 14.14 5.66 -19.98
CA ARG A 193 13.32 4.47 -20.24
C ARG A 193 11.84 4.76 -19.96
N ASP A 194 10.99 4.44 -20.94
CA ASP A 194 9.53 4.58 -20.83
C ASP A 194 8.93 3.38 -20.06
N ILE A 195 9.21 3.33 -18.77
CA ILE A 195 8.74 2.26 -17.86
C ILE A 195 7.68 2.82 -16.93
N HIS A 196 6.49 2.23 -16.89
CA HIS A 196 5.40 2.64 -16.03
C HIS A 196 5.62 2.21 -14.57
N LEU A 197 5.52 3.16 -13.61
CA LEU A 197 5.59 2.87 -12.18
C LEU A 197 4.18 2.77 -11.60
N ILE A 198 3.75 1.55 -11.28
CA ILE A 198 2.38 1.24 -10.89
C ILE A 198 2.34 0.81 -9.42
N ASP A 199 1.38 1.32 -8.64
CA ASP A 199 1.16 0.91 -7.25
C ASP A 199 -0.33 0.66 -6.94
N GLY A 200 -0.59 0.04 -5.79
CA GLY A 200 -1.94 -0.36 -5.38
C GLY A 200 -2.77 0.73 -4.68
N SER A 201 -2.21 1.93 -4.44
CA SER A 201 -2.82 2.95 -3.57
C SER A 201 -4.17 3.43 -4.09
N LEU A 202 -4.22 3.81 -5.39
CA LEU A 202 -5.44 4.30 -6.02
C LEU A 202 -6.52 3.20 -6.11
N GLY A 203 -6.12 1.98 -6.50
CA GLY A 203 -7.03 0.83 -6.59
C GLY A 203 -7.66 0.48 -5.25
N THR A 204 -6.86 0.46 -4.19
CA THR A 204 -7.32 0.21 -2.82
C THR A 204 -8.31 1.29 -2.35
N SER A 205 -8.00 2.55 -2.62
CA SER A 205 -8.86 3.68 -2.24
C SER A 205 -10.19 3.67 -3.00
N ARG A 206 -10.18 3.37 -4.30
CA ARG A 206 -11.39 3.20 -5.12
C ARG A 206 -12.27 2.06 -4.61
N GLU A 207 -11.69 0.93 -4.25
CA GLU A 207 -12.44 -0.21 -3.72
C GLU A 207 -13.05 0.09 -2.35
N LEU A 208 -12.33 0.81 -1.46
CA LEU A 208 -12.91 1.27 -0.20
C LEU A 208 -14.11 2.20 -0.44
N MET A 209 -13.97 3.20 -1.30
CA MET A 209 -15.05 4.11 -1.67
C MET A 209 -16.27 3.34 -2.22
N ARG A 210 -16.02 2.37 -3.12
CA ARG A 210 -17.08 1.54 -3.70
C ARG A 210 -17.84 0.76 -2.63
N ARG A 211 -17.14 0.13 -1.67
CA ARG A 211 -17.77 -0.62 -0.57
C ARG A 211 -18.58 0.27 0.34
N LEU A 212 -18.03 1.41 0.74
CA LEU A 212 -18.76 2.40 1.54
C LEU A 212 -20.03 2.88 0.83
N LYS A 213 -19.94 3.14 -0.48
CA LYS A 213 -21.09 3.56 -1.30
C LYS A 213 -22.16 2.47 -1.37
N VAL A 214 -21.79 1.21 -1.59
CA VAL A 214 -22.73 0.07 -1.68
C VAL A 214 -23.48 -0.15 -0.37
N GLN A 215 -22.82 0.08 0.78
CA GLN A 215 -23.44 -0.05 2.10
C GLN A 215 -24.14 1.25 2.58
N GLY A 216 -24.20 2.30 1.76
CA GLY A 216 -24.82 3.58 2.16
C GLY A 216 -24.03 4.35 3.24
N LEU A 217 -22.77 3.98 3.45
CA LEU A 217 -21.90 4.56 4.49
C LEU A 217 -21.05 5.74 3.99
N LEU A 218 -20.97 5.94 2.66
CA LEU A 218 -20.19 7.03 2.10
C LEU A 218 -20.84 8.37 2.43
N ARG A 219 -20.07 9.30 3.01
CA ARG A 219 -20.57 10.62 3.38
C ARG A 219 -20.85 11.45 2.13
N THR A 220 -22.07 11.94 2.00
CA THR A 220 -22.53 12.80 0.90
C THR A 220 -22.55 14.28 1.29
N ASP A 221 -22.72 14.57 2.59
CA ASP A 221 -22.86 15.91 3.10
C ASP A 221 -21.50 16.51 3.51
N CYS A 222 -21.33 17.79 3.19
CA CYS A 222 -20.16 18.55 3.64
C CYS A 222 -20.42 19.04 5.06
N LEU A 223 -20.00 18.30 6.07
CA LEU A 223 -19.90 18.86 7.41
C LEU A 223 -18.67 19.77 7.41
N LEU A 224 -18.87 21.08 7.38
CA LEU A 224 -17.86 22.05 7.78
C LEU A 224 -17.65 21.84 9.28
N TYR A 225 -16.73 20.96 9.65
CA TYR A 225 -16.19 20.94 10.99
C TYR A 225 -15.31 22.19 11.14
N THR A 226 -15.88 23.27 11.58
CA THR A 226 -15.12 24.30 12.26
C THR A 226 -14.84 23.77 13.66
N SER A 227 -13.81 22.91 13.82
CA SER A 227 -13.21 22.73 15.13
C SER A 227 -12.71 24.10 15.57
N PRO A 228 -13.20 24.65 16.71
CA PRO A 228 -12.68 25.92 17.18
C PRO A 228 -11.17 25.76 17.37
N SER A 229 -10.41 26.61 16.68
CA SER A 229 -8.97 26.69 16.85
C SER A 229 -8.65 26.84 18.35
N PRO A 230 -7.56 26.25 18.87
CA PRO A 230 -7.11 26.52 20.24
C PRO A 230 -7.03 28.03 20.56
N ARG A 231 -6.89 28.90 19.55
CA ARG A 231 -6.93 30.36 19.69
C ARG A 231 -8.35 30.92 19.93
N ASP A 232 -9.38 30.20 19.57
CA ASP A 232 -10.77 30.65 19.76
C ASP A 232 -11.27 30.40 21.19
N ARG A 233 -10.61 29.51 21.95
CA ARG A 233 -10.91 29.26 23.38
C ARG A 233 -10.44 30.35 24.32
N THR A 234 -9.64 31.29 23.86
CA THR A 234 -9.07 32.39 24.71
C THR A 234 -9.85 33.69 24.63
N ARG A 235 -10.97 33.78 23.87
CA ARG A 235 -11.77 35.00 23.70
C ARG A 235 -13.08 35.08 24.48
N SER A 236 -13.35 34.16 25.40
CA SER A 236 -14.49 34.24 26.32
C SER A 236 -14.01 34.45 27.73
N ARG A 237 -13.61 35.67 28.07
CA ARG A 237 -13.64 36.27 29.43
C ARG A 237 -13.95 37.74 29.29
#